data_f4a7e0d81878ff2e0665c4ea9f51c96b
#
_entry.id   f4a7e0d81878ff2e0665c4ea9f51c96b
#
_cell.length_a   1.000
_cell.length_b   1.000
_cell.length_c   1.000
_cell.angle_alpha   90.00
_cell.angle_beta   90.00
_cell.angle_gamma   90.00
#
_symmetry.space_group_name_H-M   'P 1'
#
loop_
_entity.id
_entity.type
_entity.pdbx_description
1 polymer ?
#
loop_
_entity_poly.entity_id
_entity_poly.type
_entity_poly.pdbx_seq_one_letter_code
_entity_poly.pdbx_strand_id
1 'polypeptide(L)' 'MSDADIGIIGLAVMGENLVLNMANHGFKVAVFNRTTTKVDDFIGGRAQGKPIVGTHTPESLLAQL' A
#
# COMPACT_ATOMS: atom_id res chain seq x y z
N MET A 1 9.32 -14.57 -5.35
CA MET A 1 8.35 -14.06 -6.34
C MET A 1 7.59 -12.90 -5.74
N SER A 2 7.43 -11.84 -6.49
CA SER A 2 6.76 -10.65 -5.97
C SER A 2 5.24 -10.81 -6.01
N ASP A 3 4.58 -10.32 -4.98
CA ASP A 3 3.13 -10.37 -4.87
C ASP A 3 2.48 -9.05 -5.29
N ALA A 4 3.25 -7.97 -5.36
CA ALA A 4 2.74 -6.66 -5.72
C ALA A 4 3.36 -6.17 -7.03
N ASP A 5 2.59 -5.42 -7.79
CA ASP A 5 3.05 -4.83 -9.05
C ASP A 5 3.79 -3.52 -8.81
N ILE A 6 3.41 -2.78 -7.77
CA ILE A 6 3.93 -1.45 -7.48
C ILE A 6 4.07 -1.29 -5.98
N GLY A 7 5.12 -0.58 -5.55
CA GLY A 7 5.31 -0.22 -4.14
C GLY A 7 5.20 1.29 -3.96
N ILE A 8 4.51 1.73 -2.92
CA ILE A 8 4.35 3.15 -2.60
C ILE A 8 4.85 3.39 -1.18
N ILE A 9 5.72 4.38 -1.03
CA ILE A 9 6.21 4.84 0.26
C ILE A 9 5.60 6.21 0.55
N GLY A 10 4.92 6.31 1.69
CA GLY A 10 4.25 7.54 2.09
C GLY A 10 2.76 7.51 1.84
N LEU A 11 1.97 7.65 2.91
CA LEU A 11 0.52 7.61 2.85
C LEU A 11 -0.09 8.92 3.31
N ALA A 12 0.40 10.03 2.75
CA ALA A 12 -0.32 11.29 2.82
C ALA A 12 -1.56 11.19 1.91
N VAL A 13 -2.44 12.18 1.98
CA VAL A 13 -3.71 12.15 1.23
C VAL A 13 -3.48 11.85 -0.26
N MET A 14 -2.49 12.49 -0.87
CA MET A 14 -2.20 12.25 -2.30
C MET A 14 -1.69 10.83 -2.54
N GLY A 15 -0.85 10.33 -1.64
CA GLY A 15 -0.33 8.96 -1.75
C GLY A 15 -1.45 7.94 -1.63
N GLU A 16 -2.36 8.13 -0.69
CA GLU A 16 -3.52 7.25 -0.53
C GLU A 16 -4.39 7.25 -1.79
N ASN A 17 -4.67 8.41 -2.33
CA ASN A 17 -5.48 8.53 -3.54
C ASN A 17 -4.82 7.83 -4.73
N LEU A 18 -3.51 7.96 -4.86
CA LEU A 18 -2.76 7.30 -5.93
C LEU A 18 -2.84 5.79 -5.79
N VAL A 19 -2.65 5.27 -4.58
CA VAL A 19 -2.74 3.83 -4.31
C VAL A 19 -4.12 3.31 -4.66
N LEU A 20 -5.17 4.00 -4.22
CA LEU A 20 -6.54 3.59 -4.50
C LEU A 20 -6.83 3.59 -6.00
N ASN A 21 -6.33 4.60 -6.71
CA ASN A 21 -6.52 4.69 -8.14
C ASN A 21 -5.85 3.52 -8.87
N MET A 22 -4.62 3.20 -8.51
CA MET A 22 -3.91 2.07 -9.10
C MET A 22 -4.59 0.74 -8.80
N ALA A 23 -5.05 0.55 -7.56
CA ALA A 23 -5.76 -0.67 -7.17
C ALA A 23 -7.07 -0.82 -7.96
N ASN A 24 -7.78 0.29 -8.19
CA ASN A 24 -9.01 0.28 -8.96
C ASN A 24 -8.77 -0.06 -10.44
N HIS A 25 -7.55 0.10 -10.91
CA HIS A 25 -7.17 -0.26 -12.28
C HIS A 25 -6.59 -1.67 -12.37
N GLY A 26 -6.69 -2.45 -11.30
CA GLY A 26 -6.29 -3.85 -11.32
C GLY A 26 -4.86 -4.13 -10.90
N PHE A 27 -4.11 -3.13 -10.45
CA PHE A 27 -2.76 -3.35 -9.94
C PHE A 27 -2.79 -3.76 -8.48
N LYS A 28 -1.92 -4.68 -8.11
CA LYS A 28 -1.70 -5.00 -6.70
C LYS A 28 -0.61 -4.09 -6.17
N VAL A 29 -0.91 -3.34 -5.12
CA VAL A 29 -0.05 -2.29 -4.60
C VAL A 29 0.41 -2.63 -3.19
N ALA A 30 1.72 -2.57 -2.94
CA ALA A 30 2.27 -2.66 -1.60
C ALA A 30 2.52 -1.25 -1.08
N VAL A 31 2.19 -1.01 0.18
CA VAL A 31 2.32 0.32 0.78
C VAL A 31 3.13 0.28 2.06
N PHE A 32 3.88 1.34 2.29
CA PHE A 32 4.62 1.56 3.52
C PHE A 32 4.55 3.04 3.90
N ASN A 33 4.47 3.32 5.19
CA ASN A 33 4.59 4.67 5.71
C ASN A 33 5.44 4.63 6.98
N ARG A 34 6.25 5.66 7.20
CA ARG A 34 7.10 5.75 8.40
C ARG A 34 6.29 5.60 9.68
N THR A 35 5.12 6.22 9.73
CA THR A 35 4.17 6.04 10.82
C THR A 35 3.33 4.82 10.48
N THR A 36 3.65 3.67 11.06
CA THR A 36 3.02 2.41 10.69
C THR A 36 1.54 2.35 11.02
N THR A 37 1.08 3.12 12.00
CA THR A 37 -0.36 3.21 12.29
C THR A 37 -1.14 3.72 11.10
N LYS A 38 -0.54 4.59 10.27
CA LYS A 38 -1.21 5.06 9.05
C LYS A 38 -1.42 3.94 8.06
N VAL A 39 -0.49 2.98 7.98
CA VAL A 39 -0.63 1.81 7.13
C VAL A 39 -1.82 0.98 7.60
N ASP A 40 -1.87 0.70 8.90
CA ASP A 40 -2.95 -0.10 9.48
C ASP A 40 -4.31 0.56 9.30
N ASP A 41 -4.39 1.86 9.54
CA ASP A 41 -5.63 2.61 9.37
C ASP A 41 -6.09 2.61 7.91
N PHE A 42 -5.15 2.76 6.98
CA PHE A 42 -5.46 2.75 5.56
C PHE A 42 -5.98 1.38 5.12
N ILE A 43 -5.27 0.31 5.51
CA ILE A 43 -5.65 -1.06 5.12
C ILE A 43 -7.00 -1.45 5.73
N GLY A 44 -7.27 -1.07 6.97
CA GLY A 44 -8.53 -1.37 7.63
C GLY A 44 -9.68 -0.45 7.24
N GLY A 45 -9.39 0.63 6.52
CA GLY A 45 -10.38 1.63 6.11
C GLY A 45 -10.54 1.72 4.61
N ARG A 46 -9.95 2.77 4.02
CA ARG A 46 -10.15 3.08 2.59
C ARG A 46 -9.70 1.97 1.63
N ALA A 47 -8.70 1.19 2.04
CA ALA A 47 -8.14 0.13 1.19
C ALA A 47 -8.82 -1.22 1.40
N GLN A 48 -9.77 -1.32 2.31
CA GLN A 48 -10.41 -2.59 2.64
C GLN A 48 -11.09 -3.18 1.42
N GLY A 49 -10.82 -4.48 1.16
CA GLY A 49 -11.39 -5.17 0.01
C GLY A 49 -10.69 -4.93 -1.31
N LYS A 50 -9.60 -4.14 -1.31
CA LYS A 50 -8.85 -3.84 -2.53
C LYS A 50 -7.52 -4.61 -2.54
N PRO A 51 -6.88 -4.80 -3.72
CA PRO A 51 -5.60 -5.51 -3.81
C PRO A 51 -4.43 -4.64 -3.34
N ILE A 52 -4.45 -4.28 -2.06
CA ILE A 52 -3.44 -3.44 -1.43
C ILE A 52 -2.88 -4.17 -0.23
N VAL A 53 -1.55 -4.28 -0.18
CA VAL A 53 -0.82 -4.96 0.89
C VAL A 53 -0.14 -3.92 1.76
N GLY A 54 -0.44 -3.91 3.06
CA GLY A 54 0.22 -3.05 4.02
C GLY A 54 1.52 -3.66 4.50
N THR A 55 2.58 -2.87 4.60
CA THR A 55 3.86 -3.31 5.14
C THR A 55 4.31 -2.34 6.24
N HIS A 56 5.10 -2.84 7.17
CA HIS A 56 5.55 -2.06 8.33
C HIS A 56 7.05 -1.74 8.31
N THR A 57 7.77 -2.22 7.31
CA THR A 57 9.19 -1.90 7.14
C THR A 57 9.48 -1.74 5.65
N PRO A 58 10.53 -0.96 5.30
CA PRO A 58 10.95 -0.86 3.90
C PRO A 58 11.35 -2.22 3.32
N GLU A 59 11.96 -3.08 4.13
CA GLU A 59 12.36 -4.42 3.71
C GLU A 59 11.14 -5.26 3.34
N SER A 60 10.08 -5.18 4.13
CA SER A 60 8.83 -5.88 3.82
C SER A 60 8.21 -5.36 2.53
N LEU A 61 8.30 -4.05 2.29
CA LEU A 61 7.81 -3.47 1.04
C LEU A 61 8.56 -4.06 -0.16
N LEU A 62 9.88 -4.07 -0.09
CA LEU A 62 10.70 -4.62 -1.16
C LEU A 62 10.42 -6.10 -1.38
N ALA A 63 10.16 -6.84 -0.32
CA ALA A 63 9.86 -8.26 -0.42
C ALA A 63 8.55 -8.54 -1.16
N GLN A 64 7.63 -7.58 -1.21
CA GLN A 64 6.38 -7.71 -1.97
C GLN A 64 6.58 -7.45 -3.46
N LEU A 65 7.66 -6.77 -3.82
CA LEU A 65 7.97 -6.47 -5.20
C LEU A 65 8.88 -7.55 -5.79
#